data_c8ae11ef06fa24a3219b520346e63878
#
_entry.id   c8ae11ef06fa24a3219b520346e63878
#
_cell.length_a   1.000
_cell.length_b   1.000
_cell.length_c   1.000
_cell.angle_alpha   90.00
_cell.angle_beta   90.00
_cell.angle_gamma   90.00
#
_symmetry.space_group_name_H-M   'P 1'
#
loop_
_entity.id
_entity.type
_entity.pdbx_description
1 polymer ?
#
loop_
_entity_poly.entity_id
_entity_poly.type
_entity_poly.pdbx_seq_one_letter_code
_entity_poly.pdbx_strand_id
1 'polypeptide(L)'
;MASKSFVIVNEQDIVTNIIEKQVVSDTFCVGGYKFESAEQYKSAFEYVSQMDGEIFVSDIIGRMLDQGHIFTKRSVTNYVDVGTANDWFEYNDRPVIFCDIDGTIVKAQSRLDLESKCLEVPLQNNVKRLLKLQDSGAQFIFTSARENEYTSLTREMLYRLGFKSFTLICGLQNSRRILINDYNKANPYPRAEAINLYRDSDNLSDFL
;
A
#
# COMPACT_ATOMS: atom_id res chain seq x y z
N MET A 1 16.46 3.13 -3.63
CA MET A 1 16.78 2.27 -4.80
C MET A 1 18.23 1.78 -4.81
N ALA A 2 19.21 2.53 -4.35
CA ALA A 2 20.63 2.13 -4.36
C ALA A 2 21.01 0.93 -3.46
N SER A 3 20.05 0.30 -2.78
CA SER A 3 20.26 -0.86 -1.89
C SER A 3 19.93 -2.21 -2.54
N LYS A 4 19.71 -2.25 -3.85
CA LYS A 4 19.31 -3.46 -4.60
C LYS A 4 20.42 -3.91 -5.55
N SER A 5 20.36 -5.20 -5.91
CA SER A 5 21.15 -5.73 -7.03
C SER A 5 20.43 -5.43 -8.34
N PHE A 6 21.12 -4.85 -9.31
CA PHE A 6 20.59 -4.54 -10.63
C PHE A 6 21.11 -5.53 -11.66
N VAL A 7 20.26 -5.89 -12.62
CA VAL A 7 20.62 -6.86 -13.67
C VAL A 7 20.60 -6.21 -15.05
N ILE A 8 21.59 -6.56 -15.88
CA ILE A 8 21.58 -6.24 -17.30
C ILE A 8 21.10 -7.48 -18.03
N VAL A 9 20.09 -7.32 -18.87
CA VAL A 9 19.49 -8.43 -19.65
C VAL A 9 19.55 -8.12 -21.14
N ASN A 10 19.64 -9.17 -21.95
CA ASN A 10 19.53 -9.04 -23.41
C ASN A 10 18.03 -9.09 -23.84
N GLU A 11 17.81 -9.02 -25.16
CA GLU A 11 16.47 -9.05 -25.77
C GLU A 11 15.69 -10.35 -25.51
N GLN A 12 16.37 -11.41 -25.05
CA GLN A 12 15.79 -12.74 -24.76
C GLN A 12 15.57 -12.94 -23.24
N ASP A 13 15.59 -11.85 -22.44
CA ASP A 13 15.51 -11.90 -20.98
C ASP A 13 16.63 -12.71 -20.29
N ILE A 14 17.75 -12.96 -20.98
CA ILE A 14 18.92 -13.61 -20.40
C ILE A 14 19.75 -12.56 -19.65
N VAL A 15 20.07 -12.86 -18.41
CA VAL A 15 20.94 -12.01 -17.58
C VAL A 15 22.36 -12.09 -18.09
N THR A 16 22.92 -10.96 -18.47
CA THR A 16 24.31 -10.83 -18.94
C THR A 16 25.25 -10.29 -17.88
N ASN A 17 24.70 -9.54 -16.90
CA ASN A 17 25.46 -9.05 -15.76
C ASN A 17 24.53 -8.77 -14.58
N ILE A 18 25.07 -8.80 -13.35
CA ILE A 18 24.40 -8.45 -12.12
C ILE A 18 25.36 -7.63 -11.24
N ILE A 19 24.92 -6.49 -10.73
CA ILE A 19 25.77 -5.56 -9.97
C ILE A 19 25.04 -5.14 -8.70
N GLU A 20 25.73 -5.28 -7.57
CA GLU A 20 25.20 -4.95 -6.24
C GLU A 20 25.24 -3.44 -5.99
N LYS A 21 24.17 -2.89 -5.45
CA LYS A 21 24.06 -1.51 -4.95
C LYS A 21 24.43 -0.41 -5.96
N GLN A 22 24.43 -0.71 -7.27
CA GLN A 22 24.65 0.26 -8.33
C GLN A 22 23.52 0.22 -9.35
N VAL A 23 22.94 1.37 -9.64
CA VAL A 23 21.85 1.51 -10.63
C VAL A 23 22.47 1.50 -12.02
N VAL A 24 22.51 0.35 -12.67
CA VAL A 24 23.07 0.14 -14.01
C VAL A 24 22.02 -0.16 -15.07
N SER A 25 20.76 -0.33 -14.65
CA SER A 25 19.61 -0.65 -15.53
C SER A 25 18.29 -0.30 -14.82
N ASP A 26 17.18 -0.43 -15.52
CA ASP A 26 15.83 -0.27 -14.97
C ASP A 26 15.30 -1.56 -14.30
N THR A 27 16.09 -2.62 -14.29
CA THR A 27 15.70 -3.93 -13.76
C THR A 27 16.52 -4.28 -12.53
N PHE A 28 15.85 -4.50 -11.41
CA PHE A 28 16.48 -4.88 -10.14
C PHE A 28 15.92 -6.20 -9.59
N CYS A 29 16.72 -6.86 -8.75
CA CYS A 29 16.34 -8.10 -8.09
C CYS A 29 15.43 -7.82 -6.89
N VAL A 30 14.32 -8.55 -6.80
CA VAL A 30 13.34 -8.47 -5.70
C VAL A 30 13.63 -9.47 -4.58
N GLY A 31 14.81 -10.10 -4.57
CA GLY A 31 15.23 -11.06 -3.54
C GLY A 31 14.80 -12.51 -3.79
N GLY A 32 14.14 -12.81 -4.92
CA GLY A 32 13.77 -14.17 -5.30
C GLY A 32 14.74 -14.76 -6.33
N TYR A 33 15.44 -15.84 -5.95
CA TYR A 33 16.41 -16.52 -6.80
C TYR A 33 16.10 -18.00 -6.86
N LYS A 34 16.29 -18.62 -8.04
CA LYS A 34 16.17 -20.06 -8.24
C LYS A 34 17.44 -20.60 -8.89
N PHE A 35 18.01 -21.61 -8.31
CA PHE A 35 19.18 -22.33 -8.82
C PHE A 35 18.78 -23.76 -9.18
N GLU A 36 19.32 -24.30 -10.26
CA GLU A 36 19.03 -25.67 -10.71
C GLU A 36 19.78 -26.72 -9.87
N SER A 37 20.98 -26.38 -9.41
CA SER A 37 21.83 -27.26 -8.62
C SER A 37 22.36 -26.58 -7.37
N ALA A 38 22.13 -27.19 -6.22
CA ALA A 38 22.67 -26.74 -4.94
C ALA A 38 24.20 -26.91 -4.90
N GLU A 39 24.75 -27.92 -5.55
CA GLU A 39 26.19 -28.16 -5.61
C GLU A 39 26.92 -27.05 -6.41
N GLN A 40 26.36 -26.63 -7.55
CA GLN A 40 26.90 -25.52 -8.35
C GLN A 40 26.86 -24.19 -7.57
N TYR A 41 25.75 -23.91 -6.90
CA TYR A 41 25.62 -22.75 -6.01
C TYR A 41 26.68 -22.80 -4.90
N LYS A 42 26.82 -23.94 -4.21
CA LYS A 42 27.76 -24.11 -3.13
C LYS A 42 29.21 -23.91 -3.60
N SER A 43 29.59 -24.48 -4.73
CA SER A 43 30.92 -24.32 -5.32
C SER A 43 31.21 -22.84 -5.66
N ALA A 44 30.23 -22.12 -6.24
CA ALA A 44 30.40 -20.68 -6.51
C ALA A 44 30.48 -19.86 -5.22
N PHE A 45 29.68 -20.19 -4.21
CA PHE A 45 29.74 -19.56 -2.87
C PHE A 45 31.10 -19.78 -2.20
N GLU A 46 31.62 -21.01 -2.20
CA GLU A 46 32.94 -21.33 -1.61
C GLU A 46 34.08 -20.52 -2.27
N TYR A 47 33.98 -20.26 -3.56
CA TYR A 47 34.92 -19.39 -4.27
C TYR A 47 34.79 -17.91 -3.84
N VAL A 48 33.56 -17.38 -3.86
CA VAL A 48 33.29 -15.98 -3.50
C VAL A 48 33.61 -15.71 -2.02
N SER A 49 33.41 -16.71 -1.13
CA SER A 49 33.67 -16.59 0.31
C SER A 49 35.16 -16.45 0.69
N GLN A 50 36.05 -16.63 -0.27
CA GLN A 50 37.50 -16.35 -0.10
C GLN A 50 37.85 -14.88 -0.37
N MET A 51 36.91 -14.10 -0.86
CA MET A 51 37.11 -12.66 -1.11
C MET A 51 36.78 -11.87 0.17
N ASP A 52 37.44 -10.73 0.34
CA ASP A 52 37.19 -9.83 1.45
C ASP A 52 35.88 -9.08 1.25
N GLY A 53 35.08 -8.93 2.29
CA GLY A 53 33.88 -8.10 2.31
C GLY A 53 32.59 -8.87 2.60
N GLU A 54 31.46 -8.17 2.47
CA GLU A 54 30.12 -8.74 2.58
C GLU A 54 29.77 -9.48 1.27
N ILE A 55 29.26 -10.70 1.39
CA ILE A 55 28.90 -11.54 0.23
C ILE A 55 27.39 -11.43 -0.01
N PHE A 56 27.04 -11.09 -1.22
CA PHE A 56 25.67 -11.04 -1.69
C PHE A 56 25.38 -12.20 -2.65
N VAL A 57 24.09 -12.55 -2.79
CA VAL A 57 23.67 -13.55 -3.78
C VAL A 57 24.00 -13.10 -5.20
N SER A 58 24.03 -11.81 -5.46
CA SER A 58 24.49 -11.21 -6.73
C SER A 58 25.94 -11.57 -7.07
N ASP A 59 26.85 -11.63 -6.08
CA ASP A 59 28.24 -11.98 -6.31
C ASP A 59 28.36 -13.46 -6.73
N ILE A 60 27.55 -14.33 -6.11
CA ILE A 60 27.51 -15.76 -6.45
C ILE A 60 26.97 -15.93 -7.86
N ILE A 61 25.88 -15.23 -8.22
CA ILE A 61 25.31 -15.25 -9.58
C ILE A 61 26.32 -14.70 -10.59
N GLY A 62 27.02 -13.60 -10.27
CA GLY A 62 28.08 -13.06 -11.11
C GLY A 62 29.17 -14.09 -11.39
N ARG A 63 29.63 -14.79 -10.34
CA ARG A 63 30.60 -15.90 -10.48
C ARG A 63 30.07 -17.03 -11.36
N MET A 64 28.81 -17.40 -11.20
CA MET A 64 28.18 -18.45 -12.03
C MET A 64 28.04 -18.03 -13.50
N LEU A 65 27.74 -16.74 -13.75
CA LEU A 65 27.73 -16.19 -15.13
C LEU A 65 29.11 -16.28 -15.77
N ASP A 66 30.20 -15.97 -15.04
CA ASP A 66 31.58 -16.12 -15.51
C ASP A 66 31.94 -17.58 -15.85
N GLN A 67 31.29 -18.53 -15.16
CA GLN A 67 31.44 -19.96 -15.42
C GLN A 67 30.59 -20.45 -16.60
N GLY A 68 29.82 -19.58 -17.24
CA GLY A 68 28.96 -19.90 -18.37
C GLY A 68 27.56 -20.40 -18.02
N HIS A 69 27.14 -20.30 -16.75
CA HIS A 69 25.76 -20.59 -16.37
C HIS A 69 24.81 -19.51 -16.90
N ILE A 70 23.63 -19.93 -17.32
CA ILE A 70 22.61 -19.05 -17.89
C ILE A 70 21.53 -18.76 -16.83
N PHE A 71 21.29 -17.49 -16.60
CA PHE A 71 20.17 -17.02 -15.77
C PHE A 71 19.17 -16.25 -16.64
N THR A 72 17.88 -16.44 -16.35
CA THR A 72 16.80 -15.71 -17.02
C THR A 72 16.04 -14.86 -16.02
N LYS A 73 15.65 -13.66 -16.45
CA LYS A 73 14.80 -12.76 -15.69
C LYS A 73 13.36 -13.28 -15.69
N ARG A 74 12.69 -13.22 -14.54
CA ARG A 74 11.23 -13.29 -14.43
C ARG A 74 10.70 -12.01 -13.79
N SER A 75 9.81 -11.33 -14.50
CA SER A 75 9.14 -10.15 -13.96
C SER A 75 8.08 -10.56 -12.94
N VAL A 76 7.98 -9.79 -11.87
CA VAL A 76 6.95 -9.95 -10.85
C VAL A 76 6.06 -8.72 -10.82
N THR A 77 4.79 -8.91 -10.47
CA THR A 77 3.82 -7.84 -10.26
C THR A 77 3.51 -7.72 -8.77
N ASN A 78 3.04 -6.57 -8.34
CA ASN A 78 2.64 -6.31 -6.95
C ASN A 78 3.79 -6.50 -5.94
N TYR A 79 5.02 -6.17 -6.36
CA TYR A 79 6.16 -6.19 -5.46
C TYR A 79 6.03 -5.12 -4.36
N VAL A 80 6.20 -5.53 -3.11
CA VAL A 80 6.30 -4.64 -1.95
C VAL A 80 7.64 -4.92 -1.28
N ASP A 81 8.42 -3.86 -1.10
CA ASP A 81 9.71 -3.95 -0.41
C ASP A 81 9.50 -3.88 1.10
N VAL A 82 9.83 -4.95 1.80
CA VAL A 82 9.76 -5.04 3.25
C VAL A 82 11.15 -5.44 3.75
N GLY A 83 12.09 -4.50 3.70
CA GLY A 83 13.49 -4.74 4.05
C GLY A 83 13.81 -4.53 5.52
N THR A 84 12.97 -3.81 6.26
CA THR A 84 13.16 -3.50 7.68
C THR A 84 11.92 -3.82 8.51
N ALA A 85 12.06 -3.86 9.84
CA ALA A 85 10.92 -4.02 10.74
C ALA A 85 9.91 -2.85 10.59
N ASN A 86 10.40 -1.63 10.33
CA ASN A 86 9.52 -0.48 10.06
C ASN A 86 8.72 -0.67 8.77
N ASP A 87 9.35 -1.12 7.67
CA ASP A 87 8.63 -1.40 6.42
C ASP A 87 7.55 -2.48 6.63
N TRP A 88 7.86 -3.47 7.48
CA TRP A 88 6.88 -4.50 7.84
C TRP A 88 5.71 -3.94 8.64
N PHE A 89 5.97 -3.05 9.59
CA PHE A 89 4.93 -2.38 10.36
C PHE A 89 4.08 -1.48 9.46
N GLU A 90 4.70 -0.66 8.62
CA GLU A 90 3.99 0.19 7.65
C GLU A 90 3.18 -0.64 6.64
N TYR A 91 3.74 -1.77 6.15
CA TYR A 91 3.02 -2.67 5.24
C TYR A 91 1.79 -3.32 5.90
N ASN A 92 1.87 -3.62 7.19
CA ASN A 92 0.76 -4.21 7.94
C ASN A 92 -0.17 -3.17 8.57
N ASP A 93 0.26 -1.92 8.66
CA ASP A 93 -0.58 -0.82 9.13
C ASP A 93 -1.56 -0.40 8.03
N ARG A 94 -2.57 -1.27 7.81
CA ARG A 94 -3.71 -1.03 6.92
C ARG A 94 -4.88 -0.63 7.79
N PRO A 95 -5.08 0.66 8.01
CA PRO A 95 -6.10 1.09 8.94
C PRO A 95 -7.50 0.73 8.46
N VAL A 96 -8.37 0.43 9.41
CA VAL A 96 -9.82 0.42 9.18
C VAL A 96 -10.33 1.82 9.48
N ILE A 97 -10.76 2.53 8.44
CA ILE A 97 -11.18 3.93 8.52
C ILE A 97 -12.70 4.00 8.65
N PHE A 98 -13.19 4.42 9.81
CA PHE A 98 -14.58 4.81 10.01
C PHE A 98 -14.70 6.26 9.58
N CYS A 99 -15.32 6.51 8.43
CA CYS A 99 -15.40 7.84 7.83
C CYS A 99 -16.85 8.33 7.77
N ASP A 100 -17.09 9.50 8.33
CA ASP A 100 -18.35 10.22 8.13
C ASP A 100 -18.44 10.76 6.70
N ILE A 101 -19.64 11.04 6.23
CA ILE A 101 -19.89 11.44 4.84
C ILE A 101 -20.17 12.94 4.73
N ASP A 102 -21.23 13.42 5.39
CA ASP A 102 -21.76 14.75 5.22
C ASP A 102 -20.96 15.79 6.02
N GLY A 103 -20.28 16.70 5.31
CA GLY A 103 -19.34 17.66 5.91
C GLY A 103 -17.91 17.14 6.05
N THR A 104 -17.65 15.86 5.60
CA THR A 104 -16.33 15.22 5.67
C THR A 104 -15.78 14.85 4.28
N ILE A 105 -16.54 14.20 3.42
CA ILE A 105 -16.15 13.86 2.04
C ILE A 105 -16.99 14.57 0.99
N VAL A 106 -18.20 14.94 1.33
CA VAL A 106 -19.05 15.88 0.57
C VAL A 106 -19.51 16.99 1.50
N LYS A 107 -19.85 18.14 0.93
CA LYS A 107 -20.45 19.23 1.71
C LYS A 107 -21.73 18.73 2.38
N ALA A 108 -21.94 19.20 3.59
CA ALA A 108 -23.13 18.85 4.36
C ALA A 108 -24.41 19.22 3.57
N GLN A 109 -25.31 18.26 3.45
CA GLN A 109 -26.59 18.41 2.76
C GLN A 109 -27.73 18.41 3.77
N SER A 110 -28.76 19.19 3.46
CA SER A 110 -30.03 19.13 4.17
C SER A 110 -30.89 17.96 3.68
N ARG A 111 -31.94 17.60 4.43
CA ARG A 111 -32.91 16.62 3.98
C ARG A 111 -33.57 17.03 2.64
N LEU A 112 -33.88 18.32 2.46
CA LEU A 112 -34.47 18.86 1.23
C LEU A 112 -33.53 18.69 0.02
N ASP A 113 -32.22 18.82 0.21
CA ASP A 113 -31.24 18.60 -0.84
C ASP A 113 -31.23 17.13 -1.29
N LEU A 114 -31.30 16.20 -0.34
CA LEU A 114 -31.38 14.76 -0.63
C LEU A 114 -32.69 14.38 -1.34
N GLU A 115 -33.83 14.90 -0.89
CA GLU A 115 -35.12 14.68 -1.51
C GLU A 115 -35.19 15.24 -2.93
N SER A 116 -34.58 16.40 -3.20
CA SER A 116 -34.52 17.03 -4.52
C SER A 116 -33.43 16.41 -5.44
N LYS A 117 -32.71 15.40 -4.95
CA LYS A 117 -31.60 14.75 -5.65
C LYS A 117 -30.53 15.75 -6.17
N CYS A 118 -30.30 16.81 -5.39
CA CYS A 118 -29.22 17.73 -5.69
C CYS A 118 -27.88 16.98 -5.72
N LEU A 119 -27.04 17.30 -6.71
CA LEU A 119 -25.71 16.70 -6.81
C LEU A 119 -24.87 17.13 -5.61
N GLU A 120 -24.28 16.13 -4.97
CA GLU A 120 -23.35 16.35 -3.86
C GLU A 120 -22.09 17.11 -4.37
N VAL A 121 -21.60 18.03 -3.56
CA VAL A 121 -20.38 18.76 -3.80
C VAL A 121 -19.22 18.08 -3.06
N PRO A 122 -18.32 17.39 -3.76
CA PRO A 122 -17.21 16.70 -3.13
C PRO A 122 -16.20 17.64 -2.49
N LEU A 123 -15.66 17.27 -1.34
CA LEU A 123 -14.48 17.85 -0.73
C LEU A 123 -13.26 17.14 -1.36
N GLN A 124 -12.74 17.74 -2.43
CA GLN A 124 -11.85 17.05 -3.38
C GLN A 124 -10.52 16.60 -2.75
N ASN A 125 -9.93 17.40 -1.86
CA ASN A 125 -8.66 17.03 -1.23
C ASN A 125 -8.85 15.89 -0.23
N ASN A 126 -9.95 15.93 0.54
CA ASN A 126 -10.31 14.85 1.46
C ASN A 126 -10.54 13.53 0.70
N VAL A 127 -11.35 13.57 -0.36
CA VAL A 127 -11.59 12.40 -1.21
C VAL A 127 -10.28 11.87 -1.80
N LYS A 128 -9.44 12.75 -2.36
CA LYS A 128 -8.15 12.36 -2.94
C LYS A 128 -7.23 11.70 -1.90
N ARG A 129 -7.21 12.22 -0.67
CA ARG A 129 -6.41 11.63 0.41
C ARG A 129 -6.90 10.24 0.78
N LEU A 130 -8.22 10.07 0.94
CA LEU A 130 -8.83 8.79 1.26
C LEU A 130 -8.64 7.75 0.14
N LEU A 131 -8.73 8.15 -1.13
CA LEU A 131 -8.45 7.25 -2.26
C LEU A 131 -7.01 6.76 -2.27
N LYS A 132 -6.03 7.61 -1.92
CA LYS A 132 -4.64 7.15 -1.74
C LYS A 132 -4.51 6.09 -0.64
N LEU A 133 -5.23 6.26 0.48
CA LEU A 133 -5.24 5.26 1.54
C LEU A 133 -5.92 3.96 1.08
N GLN A 134 -7.00 4.04 0.29
CA GLN A 134 -7.60 2.87 -0.33
C GLN A 134 -6.61 2.12 -1.21
N ASP A 135 -5.85 2.83 -2.05
CA ASP A 135 -4.85 2.24 -2.93
C ASP A 135 -3.68 1.61 -2.14
N SER A 136 -3.40 2.11 -0.93
CA SER A 136 -2.46 1.52 0.03
C SER A 136 -3.04 0.33 0.82
N GLY A 137 -4.32 0.00 0.61
CA GLY A 137 -4.98 -1.17 1.20
C GLY A 137 -5.78 -0.89 2.47
N ALA A 138 -6.04 0.37 2.83
CA ALA A 138 -6.96 0.70 3.93
C ALA A 138 -8.37 0.18 3.66
N GLN A 139 -9.03 -0.33 4.70
CA GLN A 139 -10.43 -0.73 4.65
C GLN A 139 -11.32 0.44 5.05
N PHE A 140 -12.43 0.63 4.34
CA PHE A 140 -13.36 1.73 4.60
C PHE A 140 -14.70 1.24 5.15
N ILE A 141 -15.14 1.91 6.21
CA ILE A 141 -16.48 1.82 6.76
C ILE A 141 -17.07 3.25 6.77
N PHE A 142 -17.88 3.56 5.76
CA PHE A 142 -18.58 4.84 5.72
C PHE A 142 -19.78 4.81 6.64
N THR A 143 -19.93 5.89 7.42
CA THR A 143 -21.02 6.04 8.39
C THR A 143 -21.78 7.33 8.11
N SER A 144 -23.10 7.29 8.17
CA SER A 144 -23.92 8.48 7.91
C SER A 144 -25.20 8.48 8.75
N ALA A 145 -25.65 9.68 9.09
CA ALA A 145 -26.98 9.93 9.66
C ALA A 145 -28.09 10.01 8.60
N ARG A 146 -27.76 9.93 7.30
CA ARG A 146 -28.76 9.83 6.23
C ARG A 146 -29.68 8.63 6.52
N GLU A 147 -30.97 8.81 6.31
CA GLU A 147 -31.95 7.74 6.52
C GLU A 147 -31.68 6.54 5.62
N ASN A 148 -32.09 5.35 6.03
CA ASN A 148 -31.82 4.10 5.32
C ASN A 148 -32.35 4.08 3.87
N GLU A 149 -33.39 4.84 3.56
CA GLU A 149 -33.92 4.98 2.20
C GLU A 149 -32.90 5.59 1.21
N TYR A 150 -31.94 6.37 1.71
CA TYR A 150 -30.88 6.98 0.88
C TYR A 150 -29.64 6.08 0.74
N THR A 151 -29.65 4.86 1.29
CA THR A 151 -28.47 3.96 1.24
C THR A 151 -27.99 3.69 -0.19
N SER A 152 -28.91 3.42 -1.13
CA SER A 152 -28.55 3.13 -2.53
C SER A 152 -27.94 4.35 -3.21
N LEU A 153 -28.52 5.52 -3.04
CA LEU A 153 -28.00 6.78 -3.61
C LEU A 153 -26.63 7.12 -3.03
N THR A 154 -26.47 6.97 -1.72
CA THR A 154 -25.20 7.21 -1.04
C THR A 154 -24.11 6.24 -1.51
N ARG A 155 -24.45 4.99 -1.74
CA ARG A 155 -23.54 3.97 -2.30
C ARG A 155 -23.09 4.33 -3.72
N GLU A 156 -24.02 4.74 -4.59
CA GLU A 156 -23.71 5.19 -5.95
C GLU A 156 -22.80 6.42 -5.95
N MET A 157 -23.07 7.38 -5.06
CA MET A 157 -22.21 8.54 -4.86
C MET A 157 -20.78 8.12 -4.51
N LEU A 158 -20.60 7.21 -3.54
CA LEU A 158 -19.27 6.72 -3.13
C LEU A 158 -18.54 6.05 -4.31
N TYR A 159 -19.24 5.26 -5.12
CA TYR A 159 -18.65 4.68 -6.35
C TYR A 159 -18.25 5.76 -7.37
N ARG A 160 -19.08 6.79 -7.57
CA ARG A 160 -18.73 7.93 -8.44
C ARG A 160 -17.52 8.70 -7.95
N LEU A 161 -17.30 8.78 -6.63
CA LEU A 161 -16.12 9.39 -6.02
C LEU A 161 -14.86 8.54 -6.16
N GLY A 162 -14.97 7.27 -6.59
CA GLY A 162 -13.85 6.36 -6.86
C GLY A 162 -13.61 5.31 -5.78
N PHE A 163 -14.43 5.22 -4.74
CA PHE A 163 -14.30 4.16 -3.75
C PHE A 163 -14.79 2.82 -4.33
N LYS A 164 -13.97 1.77 -4.21
CA LYS A 164 -14.21 0.47 -4.88
C LYS A 164 -14.72 -0.62 -3.93
N SER A 165 -14.23 -0.62 -2.69
CA SER A 165 -14.57 -1.63 -1.68
C SER A 165 -14.77 -0.95 -0.34
N PHE A 166 -15.97 -1.03 0.20
CA PHE A 166 -16.32 -0.40 1.47
C PHE A 166 -17.57 -1.02 2.08
N THR A 167 -17.70 -0.87 3.39
CA THR A 167 -18.98 -1.04 4.12
C THR A 167 -19.65 0.32 4.24
N LEU A 168 -20.98 0.37 4.09
CA LEU A 168 -21.76 1.59 4.28
C LEU A 168 -22.84 1.34 5.33
N ILE A 169 -22.87 2.21 6.35
CA ILE A 169 -23.84 2.20 7.44
C ILE A 169 -24.58 3.54 7.42
N CYS A 170 -25.85 3.50 7.03
CA CYS A 170 -26.78 4.64 7.10
C CYS A 170 -27.74 4.50 8.30
N GLY A 171 -28.54 5.52 8.55
CA GLY A 171 -29.55 5.53 9.60
C GLY A 171 -29.00 5.68 11.02
N LEU A 172 -27.73 6.12 11.15
CA LEU A 172 -27.15 6.38 12.46
C LEU A 172 -27.74 7.67 13.06
N GLN A 173 -27.84 7.70 14.39
CA GLN A 173 -28.22 8.93 15.07
C GLN A 173 -27.19 10.04 14.78
N ASN A 174 -27.69 11.25 14.56
CA ASN A 174 -26.84 12.43 14.42
C ASN A 174 -26.30 12.88 15.79
N SER A 175 -25.35 12.11 16.31
CA SER A 175 -24.78 12.27 17.63
C SER A 175 -23.28 11.92 17.62
N ARG A 176 -22.64 12.15 18.78
CA ARG A 176 -21.23 11.80 19.00
C ARG A 176 -20.96 10.32 18.69
N ARG A 177 -19.88 10.03 17.98
CA ARG A 177 -19.36 8.68 17.77
C ARG A 177 -18.39 8.31 18.89
N ILE A 178 -18.51 7.09 19.40
CA ILE A 178 -17.58 6.53 20.39
C ILE A 178 -17.04 5.24 19.82
N LEU A 179 -15.72 5.12 19.72
CA LEU A 179 -15.02 3.91 19.34
C LEU A 179 -14.45 3.27 20.59
N ILE A 180 -14.72 1.99 20.81
CA ILE A 180 -14.25 1.24 21.99
C ILE A 180 -13.40 0.09 21.48
N ASN A 181 -12.10 0.13 21.79
CA ASN A 181 -11.15 -0.92 21.47
C ASN A 181 -10.41 -1.37 22.72
N ASP A 182 -9.83 -2.57 22.65
CA ASP A 182 -8.89 -3.04 23.63
C ASP A 182 -7.54 -2.32 23.53
N TYR A 183 -6.79 -2.35 24.63
CA TYR A 183 -5.42 -1.89 24.69
C TYR A 183 -4.53 -2.97 25.28
N ASN A 184 -3.48 -3.33 24.57
CA ASN A 184 -2.51 -4.33 25.05
C ASN A 184 -1.20 -3.64 25.43
N LYS A 185 -0.71 -3.90 26.67
CA LYS A 185 0.56 -3.34 27.16
C LYS A 185 1.77 -3.73 26.31
N ALA A 186 1.72 -4.85 25.59
CA ALA A 186 2.76 -5.28 24.66
C ALA A 186 2.79 -4.46 23.36
N ASN A 187 1.69 -3.74 23.05
CA ASN A 187 1.63 -2.79 21.93
C ASN A 187 1.41 -1.39 22.51
N PRO A 188 2.45 -0.54 22.56
CA PRO A 188 2.37 0.78 23.20
C PRO A 188 1.51 1.80 22.42
N TYR A 189 1.06 1.45 21.22
CA TYR A 189 0.27 2.34 20.37
C TYR A 189 -1.22 2.13 20.60
N PRO A 190 -2.02 3.21 20.80
CA PRO A 190 -3.47 3.10 20.84
C PRO A 190 -4.00 2.57 19.50
N ARG A 191 -5.00 1.66 19.57
CA ARG A 191 -5.62 1.07 18.38
C ARG A 191 -6.75 1.90 17.79
N ALA A 192 -7.06 3.03 18.39
CA ALA A 192 -8.08 3.95 17.91
C ALA A 192 -7.55 5.37 17.96
N GLU A 193 -7.69 6.04 16.84
CA GLU A 193 -7.42 7.46 16.69
C GLU A 193 -8.68 8.15 16.21
N ALA A 194 -8.93 9.40 16.61
CA ALA A 194 -10.07 10.18 16.19
C ALA A 194 -9.62 11.52 15.62
N ILE A 195 -9.92 11.74 14.34
CA ILE A 195 -9.71 12.99 13.63
C ILE A 195 -11.04 13.72 13.54
N ASN A 196 -11.09 14.95 14.07
CA ASN A 196 -12.27 15.80 14.00
C ASN A 196 -11.98 16.99 13.07
N LEU A 197 -12.59 17.00 11.91
CA LEU A 197 -12.52 18.11 10.97
C LEU A 197 -13.63 19.14 11.28
N TYR A 198 -13.36 20.39 10.97
CA TYR A 198 -14.46 21.35 10.87
C TYR A 198 -15.38 20.95 9.73
N ARG A 199 -16.69 21.11 9.91
CA ARG A 199 -17.67 20.77 8.89
C ARG A 199 -17.34 21.49 7.58
N ASP A 200 -17.40 20.74 6.48
CA ASP A 200 -17.10 21.20 5.12
C ASP A 200 -15.65 21.67 4.89
N SER A 201 -14.72 21.41 5.81
CA SER A 201 -13.29 21.65 5.56
C SER A 201 -12.70 20.58 4.64
N ASP A 202 -11.75 20.98 3.79
CA ASP A 202 -11.14 20.14 2.77
C ASP A 202 -9.62 19.97 3.04
N ASN A 203 -9.26 19.71 4.31
CA ASN A 203 -7.87 19.69 4.80
C ASN A 203 -7.51 18.40 5.56
N LEU A 204 -8.11 17.27 5.24
CA LEU A 204 -7.81 15.98 5.87
C LEU A 204 -6.33 15.60 5.77
N SER A 205 -5.64 16.05 4.71
CA SER A 205 -4.21 15.80 4.52
C SER A 205 -3.29 16.41 5.59
N ASP A 206 -3.82 17.30 6.44
CA ASP A 206 -3.05 17.89 7.55
C ASP A 206 -2.99 16.93 8.75
N PHE A 207 -3.80 15.86 8.75
CA PHE A 207 -3.98 14.94 9.87
C PHE A 207 -3.63 13.48 9.51
N LEU A 208 -3.64 13.13 8.23
CA LEU A 208 -3.40 11.78 7.71
C LEU A 208 -2.36 11.78 6.59
#